data_07bd1dfcedaabcf0c4724cb46855b1eb
#
_entry.id   07bd1dfcedaabcf0c4724cb46855b1eb
#
_cell.length_a   1.000
_cell.length_b   1.000
_cell.length_c   1.000
_cell.angle_alpha   90.00
_cell.angle_beta   90.00
_cell.angle_gamma   90.00
#
_symmetry.space_group_name_H-M   'P 1'
#
loop_
_entity.id
_entity.type
_entity.pdbx_description
1 polymer ?
#
loop_
_entity_poly.entity_id
_entity_poly.type
_entity_poly.pdbx_seq_one_letter_code
_entity_poly.pdbx_strand_id
1 'polypeptide(L)'
;MTMGLSRLARLAALAAALLATIAAPALPVGAQEKPRTGGILTWFDYGDPGRLDVHAESPLVVQQATAGIFSGLLQYDPDEPSKIIGDLAERWTASADGKTYTFHLRKGVKWHDGQPFSSADVKASFDRVLNPDFKSPKCGASLKPMVASVEAVDPNTVEFRLKFAAAPFLPSIASAWCRVAAKHVLAKYGDLNAAEAQIGTGPFKFKKYERGSVIEWEKNPSYFVPGLPYLDGVKQFILVGGPTQLAAAKASKIMLWDAWPPMRKTQADELGRARTDVDIYQAPINTVFFIYLNAKKPPFDNPDMRRAVNLAIDRQELVAKSLEGAGVPCAILDPKLVGDFALPLDEVAKAPGCRQPKDADVAEAKRLVEKHYPGGLDVEVAVRQVGNYVDRGQLVIAQLRKIGIRGTMKTHESAAGYAAFGKGDFTIIASQDRSMDVNEPSGVFHIAYTSQSGSNYGQYSDPKVDELTERALKETNHDKRKQAYWELQRYLLTKGDHASIAVAWVEGWFFKDKKLRNYKPGLTTYDNNTFMKVWIAQ
;
A
#
# COMPACT_ATOMS: atom_id res chain seq x y z
N MET A 1 -78.24 -37.56 1.25
CA MET A 1 -77.39 -37.21 2.39
C MET A 1 -76.08 -37.99 2.31
N THR A 2 -75.31 -37.82 1.20
CA THR A 2 -74.05 -38.52 0.93
C THR A 2 -73.18 -37.67 -0.01
N MET A 3 -72.70 -36.50 0.50
CA MET A 3 -71.81 -35.64 -0.23
C MET A 3 -70.90 -34.81 0.71
N GLY A 4 -70.13 -35.48 1.55
CA GLY A 4 -69.30 -34.79 2.53
C GLY A 4 -67.93 -35.41 2.81
N LEU A 5 -67.69 -36.66 2.44
CA LEU A 5 -66.47 -37.38 2.82
C LEU A 5 -65.37 -37.44 1.74
N SER A 6 -65.67 -37.06 0.51
CA SER A 6 -64.71 -37.11 -0.59
C SER A 6 -63.82 -35.84 -0.75
N ARG A 7 -64.24 -34.73 -0.11
CA ARG A 7 -63.45 -33.46 -0.17
C ARG A 7 -62.41 -33.34 0.93
N LEU A 8 -62.64 -33.92 2.09
CA LEU A 8 -61.68 -33.93 3.21
C LEU A 8 -60.51 -34.90 2.96
N ALA A 9 -60.76 -36.04 2.30
CA ALA A 9 -59.72 -36.98 1.94
C ALA A 9 -58.77 -36.46 0.83
N ARG A 10 -59.25 -35.59 -0.08
CA ARG A 10 -58.43 -34.97 -1.11
C ARG A 10 -57.59 -33.78 -0.59
N LEU A 11 -58.01 -33.09 0.42
CA LEU A 11 -57.24 -32.02 1.06
C LEU A 11 -56.13 -32.57 1.97
N ALA A 12 -56.33 -33.71 2.61
CA ALA A 12 -55.31 -34.39 3.40
C ALA A 12 -54.20 -35.01 2.53
N ALA A 13 -54.54 -35.50 1.32
CA ALA A 13 -53.55 -36.06 0.36
C ALA A 13 -52.70 -34.94 -0.30
N LEU A 14 -53.24 -33.74 -0.52
CA LEU A 14 -52.51 -32.60 -1.02
C LEU A 14 -51.56 -31.93 0.02
N ALA A 15 -51.92 -31.97 1.31
CA ALA A 15 -51.07 -31.49 2.39
C ALA A 15 -49.91 -32.47 2.69
N ALA A 16 -50.07 -33.76 2.49
CA ALA A 16 -48.99 -34.75 2.63
C ALA A 16 -48.01 -34.76 1.45
N ALA A 17 -48.45 -34.33 0.26
CA ALA A 17 -47.58 -34.22 -0.91
C ALA A 17 -46.75 -32.93 -0.93
N LEU A 18 -47.11 -31.89 -0.18
CA LEU A 18 -46.36 -30.61 -0.05
C LEU A 18 -45.29 -30.63 1.05
N LEU A 19 -45.24 -31.66 1.90
CA LEU A 19 -44.23 -31.78 2.98
C LEU A 19 -43.08 -32.78 2.59
N ALA A 20 -43.12 -33.36 1.41
CA ALA A 20 -42.12 -34.35 0.95
C ALA A 20 -41.06 -33.74 -0.03
N THR A 21 -41.09 -32.46 -0.28
CA THR A 21 -40.09 -31.84 -1.14
C THR A 21 -39.49 -30.63 -0.41
N ILE A 22 -38.36 -30.80 0.22
CA ILE A 22 -37.14 -29.98 0.33
C ILE A 22 -36.26 -30.60 1.43
N ALA A 23 -35.87 -31.85 1.25
CA ALA A 23 -34.55 -32.25 1.74
C ALA A 23 -33.63 -32.24 0.49
N ALA A 24 -33.30 -31.04 0.03
CA ALA A 24 -32.11 -30.87 -0.80
C ALA A 24 -30.93 -31.39 0.06
N PRO A 25 -30.13 -32.36 -0.44
CA PRO A 25 -28.92 -32.72 0.29
C PRO A 25 -28.13 -31.44 0.44
N ALA A 26 -27.88 -31.00 1.69
CA ALA A 26 -26.90 -29.98 1.96
C ALA A 26 -25.62 -30.46 1.29
N LEU A 27 -25.20 -29.77 0.21
CA LEU A 27 -23.90 -29.98 -0.38
C LEU A 27 -22.91 -29.92 0.78
N PRO A 28 -22.01 -30.89 0.94
CA PRO A 28 -21.04 -30.83 2.01
C PRO A 28 -20.32 -29.48 1.86
N VAL A 29 -20.49 -28.59 2.84
CA VAL A 29 -19.62 -27.43 2.99
C VAL A 29 -18.22 -28.04 2.95
N GLY A 30 -17.49 -27.79 1.88
CA GLY A 30 -16.19 -28.44 1.61
C GLY A 30 -15.38 -28.41 2.89
N ALA A 31 -15.00 -29.55 3.40
CA ALA A 31 -14.27 -29.68 4.65
C ALA A 31 -13.05 -28.76 4.52
N GLN A 32 -12.99 -27.72 5.34
CA GLN A 32 -11.92 -26.73 5.29
C GLN A 32 -10.61 -27.50 5.49
N GLU A 33 -9.76 -27.49 4.48
CA GLU A 33 -8.51 -28.22 4.47
C GLU A 33 -7.66 -27.79 5.68
N LYS A 34 -7.26 -28.74 6.52
CA LYS A 34 -6.49 -28.42 7.73
C LYS A 34 -5.09 -27.98 7.37
N PRO A 35 -4.57 -26.90 7.98
CA PRO A 35 -3.19 -26.47 7.77
C PRO A 35 -2.20 -27.62 8.04
N ARG A 36 -1.20 -27.72 7.19
CA ARG A 36 -0.11 -28.68 7.30
C ARG A 36 1.19 -27.97 7.64
N THR A 37 2.02 -28.60 8.44
CA THR A 37 3.37 -28.11 8.71
C THR A 37 4.35 -28.67 7.71
N GLY A 38 5.38 -27.89 7.38
CA GLY A 38 6.44 -28.30 6.46
C GLY A 38 6.44 -27.54 5.13
N GLY A 39 7.53 -27.70 4.42
CA GLY A 39 7.76 -27.10 3.11
C GLY A 39 8.40 -25.70 3.16
N ILE A 40 8.98 -25.33 2.02
CA ILE A 40 9.66 -24.04 1.81
C ILE A 40 8.86 -23.22 0.82
N LEU A 41 8.41 -22.05 1.23
CA LEU A 41 7.82 -21.06 0.30
C LEU A 41 8.94 -20.48 -0.57
N THR A 42 8.74 -20.49 -1.89
CA THR A 42 9.63 -19.81 -2.82
C THR A 42 8.94 -18.59 -3.43
N TRP A 43 9.59 -17.45 -3.33
CA TRP A 43 9.16 -16.20 -3.96
C TRP A 43 10.37 -15.40 -4.45
N PHE A 44 10.25 -14.13 -4.79
CA PHE A 44 11.37 -13.36 -5.29
C PHE A 44 11.36 -11.92 -4.80
N ASP A 45 12.54 -11.30 -4.88
CA ASP A 45 12.73 -9.86 -4.85
C ASP A 45 13.31 -9.37 -6.18
N TYR A 46 13.05 -8.10 -6.51
CA TYR A 46 13.48 -7.51 -7.79
C TYR A 46 14.92 -6.95 -7.75
N GLY A 47 15.59 -7.02 -6.61
CA GLY A 47 16.96 -6.55 -6.43
C GLY A 47 17.52 -6.87 -5.04
N ASP A 48 18.79 -6.62 -4.87
CA ASP A 48 19.46 -6.78 -3.60
C ASP A 48 19.07 -5.68 -2.60
N PRO A 49 18.77 -6.01 -1.33
CA PRO A 49 18.79 -5.04 -0.25
C PRO A 49 20.24 -4.57 -0.05
N GLY A 50 20.52 -3.32 -0.34
CA GLY A 50 21.87 -2.77 -0.13
C GLY A 50 22.28 -2.80 1.34
N ARG A 51 21.31 -2.67 2.25
CA ARG A 51 21.40 -2.70 3.70
C ARG A 51 20.18 -3.41 4.26
N LEU A 52 20.25 -3.90 5.52
CA LEU A 52 19.17 -4.66 6.16
C LEU A 52 18.51 -3.95 7.36
N ASP A 53 18.87 -2.71 7.63
CA ASP A 53 18.31 -1.95 8.75
C ASP A 53 16.93 -1.38 8.41
N VAL A 54 15.88 -2.08 8.80
CA VAL A 54 14.47 -1.70 8.54
C VAL A 54 14.09 -0.33 9.12
N HIS A 55 14.80 0.17 10.15
CA HIS A 55 14.54 1.48 10.73
C HIS A 55 15.17 2.63 9.91
N ALA A 56 16.29 2.37 9.23
CA ALA A 56 17.09 3.38 8.53
C ALA A 56 16.84 3.43 7.03
N GLU A 57 16.20 2.40 6.46
CA GLU A 57 16.03 2.23 5.02
C GLU A 57 14.59 2.47 4.56
N SER A 58 14.42 2.67 3.25
CA SER A 58 13.10 2.87 2.63
C SER A 58 12.78 1.95 1.44
N PRO A 59 13.76 1.30 0.78
CA PRO A 59 13.47 0.41 -0.34
C PRO A 59 12.65 -0.81 0.08
N LEU A 60 11.65 -1.18 -0.72
CA LEU A 60 10.80 -2.34 -0.49
C LEU A 60 11.61 -3.63 -0.31
N VAL A 61 12.68 -3.81 -1.07
CA VAL A 61 13.58 -4.98 -0.96
C VAL A 61 14.14 -5.20 0.45
N VAL A 62 14.34 -4.13 1.24
CA VAL A 62 14.78 -4.23 2.64
C VAL A 62 13.66 -4.76 3.53
N GLN A 63 12.45 -4.23 3.36
CA GLN A 63 11.30 -4.68 4.13
C GLN A 63 10.99 -6.15 3.82
N GLN A 64 10.98 -6.53 2.53
CA GLN A 64 10.73 -7.90 2.10
C GLN A 64 11.80 -8.87 2.61
N ALA A 65 13.07 -8.46 2.61
CA ALA A 65 14.19 -9.26 3.13
C ALA A 65 14.10 -9.55 4.64
N THR A 66 13.39 -8.69 5.39
CA THR A 66 13.33 -8.74 6.86
C THR A 66 11.94 -9.01 7.43
N ALA A 67 10.92 -9.09 6.58
CA ALA A 67 9.52 -9.15 6.99
C ALA A 67 9.17 -10.28 7.97
N GLY A 68 9.72 -11.47 7.76
CA GLY A 68 9.49 -12.63 8.61
C GLY A 68 10.38 -12.71 9.85
N ILE A 69 11.40 -11.82 9.96
CA ILE A 69 12.39 -11.82 11.03
C ILE A 69 11.91 -11.01 12.23
N PHE A 70 11.33 -9.84 12.00
CA PHE A 70 10.95 -8.91 13.06
C PHE A 70 9.44 -8.84 13.25
N SER A 71 9.00 -8.72 14.50
CA SER A 71 7.63 -8.38 14.89
C SER A 71 7.49 -6.89 15.19
N GLY A 72 6.26 -6.37 15.07
CA GLY A 72 5.87 -5.03 15.56
C GLY A 72 5.09 -5.11 16.87
N LEU A 73 4.64 -3.98 17.40
CA LEU A 73 3.64 -3.98 18.48
C LEU A 73 2.30 -4.48 17.97
N LEU A 74 1.90 -4.00 16.81
CA LEU A 74 0.70 -4.35 16.09
C LEU A 74 1.06 -4.81 14.68
N GLN A 75 0.10 -5.44 14.01
CA GLN A 75 0.19 -5.81 12.60
C GLN A 75 -1.20 -5.78 11.96
N TYR A 76 -1.25 -5.77 10.63
CA TYR A 76 -2.48 -6.07 9.91
C TYR A 76 -2.77 -7.56 9.94
N ASP A 77 -4.06 -7.92 10.08
CA ASP A 77 -4.47 -9.33 10.16
C ASP A 77 -4.25 -10.02 8.81
N PRO A 78 -3.47 -11.12 8.75
CA PRO A 78 -3.28 -11.89 7.52
C PRO A 78 -4.59 -12.44 6.90
N ASP A 79 -5.62 -12.62 7.71
CA ASP A 79 -6.93 -13.13 7.27
C ASP A 79 -7.90 -12.01 6.88
N GLU A 80 -7.77 -10.83 7.50
CA GLU A 80 -8.57 -9.63 7.26
C GLU A 80 -7.64 -8.40 7.09
N PRO A 81 -7.02 -8.19 5.91
CA PRO A 81 -5.93 -7.22 5.74
C PRO A 81 -6.26 -5.74 6.07
N SER A 82 -7.53 -5.39 6.23
CA SER A 82 -7.95 -4.06 6.68
C SER A 82 -7.97 -3.90 8.20
N LYS A 83 -7.83 -5.00 8.96
CA LYS A 83 -7.96 -5.01 10.41
C LYS A 83 -6.59 -5.00 11.08
N ILE A 84 -6.44 -4.15 12.09
CA ILE A 84 -5.25 -4.12 12.95
C ILE A 84 -5.47 -5.07 14.12
N ILE A 85 -4.49 -5.93 14.34
CA ILE A 85 -4.45 -6.89 15.46
C ILE A 85 -3.15 -6.74 16.26
N GLY A 86 -3.14 -7.32 17.46
CA GLY A 86 -1.93 -7.38 18.26
C GLY A 86 -0.88 -8.32 17.66
N ASP A 87 0.40 -7.91 17.75
CA ASP A 87 1.56 -8.75 17.48
C ASP A 87 2.34 -8.95 18.79
N LEU A 88 3.37 -8.17 19.11
CA LEU A 88 4.04 -8.21 20.43
C LEU A 88 3.16 -7.64 21.55
N ALA A 89 2.26 -6.72 21.27
CA ALA A 89 1.20 -6.32 22.20
C ALA A 89 -0.03 -7.23 22.03
N GLU A 90 -0.52 -7.80 23.13
CA GLU A 90 -1.76 -8.61 23.09
C GLU A 90 -3.03 -7.77 23.15
N ARG A 91 -2.94 -6.55 23.72
CA ARG A 91 -4.03 -5.57 23.79
C ARG A 91 -3.48 -4.17 24.01
N TRP A 92 -4.30 -3.18 23.71
CA TRP A 92 -3.99 -1.78 23.96
C TRP A 92 -5.24 -1.00 24.37
N THR A 93 -5.05 0.14 25.02
CA THR A 93 -6.09 1.09 25.41
C THR A 93 -5.67 2.50 25.04
N ALA A 94 -6.64 3.36 24.76
CA ALA A 94 -6.43 4.80 24.58
C ALA A 94 -7.06 5.58 25.73
N SER A 95 -6.44 6.68 26.14
CA SER A 95 -7.05 7.65 27.06
C SER A 95 -8.27 8.32 26.43
N ALA A 96 -9.14 8.90 27.24
CA ALA A 96 -10.38 9.54 26.77
C ALA A 96 -10.11 10.74 25.82
N ASP A 97 -8.96 11.42 25.96
CA ASP A 97 -8.53 12.51 25.11
C ASP A 97 -7.79 12.04 23.85
N GLY A 98 -7.60 10.71 23.67
CA GLY A 98 -6.91 10.12 22.52
C GLY A 98 -5.42 10.41 22.42
N LYS A 99 -4.77 10.91 23.50
CA LYS A 99 -3.37 11.30 23.46
C LYS A 99 -2.41 10.32 24.12
N THR A 100 -2.93 9.36 24.88
CA THR A 100 -2.11 8.33 25.53
C THR A 100 -2.58 6.95 25.12
N TYR A 101 -1.66 6.13 24.61
CA TYR A 101 -1.92 4.75 24.27
C TYR A 101 -1.06 3.84 25.12
N THR A 102 -1.70 2.91 25.85
CA THR A 102 -1.02 1.93 26.69
C THR A 102 -1.10 0.57 26.03
N PHE A 103 0.06 -0.01 25.72
CA PHE A 103 0.20 -1.34 25.13
C PHE A 103 0.62 -2.34 26.20
N HIS A 104 -0.11 -3.45 26.32
CA HIS A 104 0.23 -4.57 27.18
C HIS A 104 0.90 -5.66 26.34
N LEU A 105 2.15 -5.94 26.66
CA LEU A 105 3.00 -6.84 25.90
C LEU A 105 2.75 -8.30 26.25
N ARG A 106 2.93 -9.20 25.30
CA ARG A 106 2.91 -10.65 25.53
C ARG A 106 4.03 -11.05 26.47
N LYS A 107 3.72 -11.94 27.39
CA LYS A 107 4.70 -12.49 28.34
C LYS A 107 5.40 -13.69 27.73
N GLY A 108 6.65 -13.90 28.13
CA GLY A 108 7.43 -15.08 27.73
C GLY A 108 7.95 -15.08 26.29
N VAL A 109 7.80 -13.97 25.56
CA VAL A 109 8.40 -13.81 24.23
C VAL A 109 9.92 -13.83 24.35
N LYS A 110 10.58 -14.52 23.41
CA LYS A 110 12.04 -14.60 23.32
C LYS A 110 12.51 -14.09 21.96
N TRP A 111 13.63 -13.41 21.96
CA TRP A 111 14.39 -13.11 20.76
C TRP A 111 14.92 -14.40 20.11
N HIS A 112 15.32 -14.35 18.84
CA HIS A 112 15.83 -15.51 18.10
C HIS A 112 17.08 -16.12 18.73
N ASP A 113 17.84 -15.36 19.51
CA ASP A 113 19.01 -15.80 20.29
C ASP A 113 18.65 -16.34 21.68
N GLY A 114 17.36 -16.37 22.01
CA GLY A 114 16.85 -16.92 23.28
C GLY A 114 16.73 -15.90 24.41
N GLN A 115 17.22 -14.67 24.27
CA GLN A 115 17.07 -13.63 25.29
C GLN A 115 15.60 -13.21 25.46
N PRO A 116 15.19 -12.79 26.68
CA PRO A 116 13.81 -12.36 26.92
C PRO A 116 13.52 -11.00 26.27
N PHE A 117 12.34 -10.87 25.69
CA PHE A 117 11.79 -9.59 25.21
C PHE A 117 11.10 -8.84 26.35
N SER A 118 11.19 -7.51 26.34
CA SER A 118 10.53 -6.63 27.31
C SER A 118 10.20 -5.26 26.73
N SER A 119 9.49 -4.43 27.52
CA SER A 119 9.19 -3.03 27.21
C SER A 119 10.45 -2.18 26.97
N ALA A 120 11.58 -2.54 27.54
CA ALA A 120 12.85 -1.84 27.32
C ALA A 120 13.33 -1.94 25.87
N ASP A 121 13.02 -3.04 25.17
CA ASP A 121 13.34 -3.23 23.76
C ASP A 121 12.44 -2.34 22.88
N VAL A 122 11.15 -2.27 23.24
CA VAL A 122 10.19 -1.38 22.57
C VAL A 122 10.63 0.07 22.71
N LYS A 123 10.94 0.50 23.94
CA LYS A 123 11.42 1.87 24.20
C LYS A 123 12.69 2.17 23.40
N ALA A 124 13.68 1.28 23.43
CA ALA A 124 14.92 1.47 22.68
C ALA A 124 14.70 1.61 21.18
N SER A 125 13.79 0.80 20.61
CA SER A 125 13.42 0.85 19.19
C SER A 125 12.77 2.17 18.81
N PHE A 126 11.77 2.61 19.59
CA PHE A 126 11.04 3.83 19.28
C PHE A 126 11.81 5.09 19.65
N ASP A 127 12.63 5.11 20.71
CA ASP A 127 13.57 6.20 20.96
C ASP A 127 14.52 6.39 19.77
N ARG A 128 15.01 5.28 19.18
CA ARG A 128 15.87 5.32 18.00
C ARG A 128 15.17 5.95 16.80
N VAL A 129 13.97 5.49 16.45
CA VAL A 129 13.25 5.99 15.25
C VAL A 129 12.69 7.40 15.44
N LEU A 130 12.41 7.80 16.68
CA LEU A 130 11.92 9.13 17.03
C LEU A 130 13.05 10.17 17.21
N ASN A 131 14.30 9.73 17.39
CA ASN A 131 15.45 10.62 17.51
C ASN A 131 15.52 11.56 16.29
N PRO A 132 15.57 12.89 16.48
CA PRO A 132 15.68 13.85 15.38
C PRO A 132 16.90 13.61 14.48
N ASP A 133 18.01 13.20 15.06
CA ASP A 133 19.28 12.97 14.36
C ASP A 133 19.34 11.63 13.62
N PHE A 134 18.46 10.70 13.95
CA PHE A 134 18.36 9.41 13.26
C PHE A 134 17.42 9.53 12.06
N LYS A 135 17.95 9.27 10.86
CA LYS A 135 17.15 9.23 9.64
C LYS A 135 16.35 7.94 9.59
N SER A 136 15.06 8.01 9.96
CA SER A 136 14.10 6.93 9.80
C SER A 136 13.03 7.37 8.78
N PRO A 137 13.25 7.03 7.48
CA PRO A 137 12.45 7.58 6.38
C PRO A 137 11.04 7.02 6.30
N LYS A 138 10.74 5.96 7.03
CA LYS A 138 9.44 5.28 7.05
C LYS A 138 8.78 5.40 8.43
N CYS A 139 9.12 4.54 9.39
CA CYS A 139 8.52 4.54 10.73
C CYS A 139 8.68 5.90 11.43
N GLY A 140 9.91 6.44 11.46
CA GLY A 140 10.17 7.75 12.07
C GLY A 140 9.44 8.89 11.37
N ALA A 141 9.41 8.89 10.04
CA ALA A 141 8.69 9.91 9.27
C ALA A 141 7.18 9.93 9.58
N SER A 142 6.57 8.75 9.80
CA SER A 142 5.16 8.64 10.16
C SER A 142 4.90 9.04 11.62
N LEU A 143 5.79 8.71 12.55
CA LEU A 143 5.53 8.88 13.99
C LEU A 143 6.03 10.19 14.58
N LYS A 144 7.17 10.73 14.12
CA LYS A 144 7.75 11.99 14.65
C LYS A 144 6.78 13.17 14.70
N PRO A 145 5.88 13.38 13.72
CA PRO A 145 4.91 14.47 13.78
C PRO A 145 3.92 14.35 14.93
N MET A 146 3.55 13.13 15.34
CA MET A 146 2.46 12.88 16.27
C MET A 146 2.88 12.36 17.64
N VAL A 147 4.03 11.67 17.77
CA VAL A 147 4.49 11.09 19.03
C VAL A 147 5.36 12.09 19.80
N ALA A 148 5.07 12.28 21.07
CA ALA A 148 5.84 13.11 21.99
C ALA A 148 6.88 12.28 22.77
N SER A 149 6.47 11.13 23.34
CA SER A 149 7.36 10.24 24.08
C SER A 149 6.88 8.80 24.10
N VAL A 150 7.80 7.88 24.42
CA VAL A 150 7.53 6.46 24.64
C VAL A 150 8.15 6.05 25.98
N GLU A 151 7.36 5.45 26.86
CA GLU A 151 7.80 5.07 28.21
C GLU A 151 7.58 3.58 28.45
N ALA A 152 8.62 2.92 28.95
CA ALA A 152 8.54 1.58 29.51
C ALA A 152 8.06 1.69 30.97
N VAL A 153 6.76 1.47 31.19
CA VAL A 153 6.12 1.64 32.53
C VAL A 153 6.52 0.50 33.46
N ASP A 154 6.50 -0.70 32.96
CA ASP A 154 6.96 -1.94 33.59
C ASP A 154 7.45 -2.92 32.52
N PRO A 155 8.04 -4.10 32.85
CA PRO A 155 8.59 -5.01 31.85
C PRO A 155 7.61 -5.45 30.75
N ASN A 156 6.29 -5.35 30.97
CA ASN A 156 5.26 -5.78 30.02
C ASN A 156 4.28 -4.67 29.61
N THR A 157 4.58 -3.41 29.93
CA THR A 157 3.69 -2.27 29.63
C THR A 157 4.49 -1.11 29.03
N VAL A 158 4.02 -0.64 27.88
CA VAL A 158 4.59 0.53 27.18
C VAL A 158 3.50 1.57 26.98
N GLU A 159 3.82 2.83 27.26
CA GLU A 159 2.96 3.98 27.05
C GLU A 159 3.52 4.89 25.96
N PHE A 160 2.69 5.22 24.98
CA PHE A 160 2.96 6.25 23.96
C PHE A 160 2.15 7.48 24.28
N ARG A 161 2.81 8.63 24.38
CA ARG A 161 2.17 9.93 24.51
C ARG A 161 2.22 10.67 23.19
N LEU A 162 1.06 11.13 22.72
CA LEU A 162 0.93 11.87 21.49
C LEU A 162 0.88 13.38 21.77
N LYS A 163 1.36 14.16 20.81
CA LYS A 163 1.28 15.63 20.82
C LYS A 163 -0.17 16.11 20.69
N PHE A 164 -1.00 15.35 19.98
CA PHE A 164 -2.42 15.56 19.75
C PHE A 164 -3.10 14.21 19.48
N ALA A 165 -4.42 14.14 19.59
CA ALA A 165 -5.16 12.95 19.18
C ALA A 165 -4.98 12.74 17.66
N ALA A 166 -4.44 11.59 17.27
CA ALA A 166 -4.04 11.31 15.89
C ALA A 166 -4.65 9.98 15.41
N ALA A 167 -5.61 10.05 14.51
CA ALA A 167 -6.25 8.87 13.95
C ALA A 167 -5.28 7.92 13.23
N PRO A 168 -4.23 8.37 12.51
CA PRO A 168 -3.28 7.47 11.85
C PRO A 168 -2.26 6.83 12.81
N PHE A 169 -2.31 7.06 14.10
CA PHE A 169 -1.31 6.51 15.04
C PHE A 169 -1.29 4.98 15.04
N LEU A 170 -2.43 4.31 15.24
CA LEU A 170 -2.48 2.84 15.25
C LEU A 170 -2.12 2.22 13.89
N PRO A 171 -2.62 2.71 12.75
CA PRO A 171 -2.13 2.30 11.43
C PRO A 171 -0.61 2.45 11.25
N SER A 172 -0.02 3.55 11.75
CA SER A 172 1.43 3.76 11.67
C SER A 172 2.21 2.78 12.53
N ILE A 173 1.74 2.47 13.75
CA ILE A 173 2.35 1.46 14.62
C ILE A 173 2.23 0.04 14.03
N ALA A 174 1.14 -0.25 13.33
CA ALA A 174 0.94 -1.54 12.66
C ALA A 174 1.75 -1.69 11.36
N SER A 175 2.33 -0.60 10.87
CA SER A 175 3.14 -0.61 9.64
C SER A 175 4.27 -1.63 9.71
N ALA A 176 4.50 -2.31 8.60
CA ALA A 176 5.62 -3.24 8.43
C ALA A 176 7.02 -2.59 8.60
N TRP A 177 7.09 -1.28 8.68
CA TRP A 177 8.32 -0.53 8.95
C TRP A 177 8.56 -0.23 10.44
N CYS A 178 7.52 -0.28 11.29
CA CYS A 178 7.61 0.00 12.72
C CYS A 178 7.88 -1.27 13.52
N ARG A 179 8.95 -1.97 13.16
CA ARG A 179 9.38 -3.20 13.81
C ARG A 179 10.12 -2.92 15.11
N VAL A 180 10.09 -3.87 16.02
CA VAL A 180 10.84 -3.80 17.28
C VAL A 180 12.17 -4.52 17.11
N ALA A 181 13.26 -3.85 17.47
CA ALA A 181 14.62 -4.37 17.46
C ALA A 181 15.10 -4.65 18.89
N ALA A 182 15.92 -5.67 19.05
CA ALA A 182 16.47 -6.03 20.34
C ALA A 182 17.44 -4.95 20.87
N LYS A 183 17.20 -4.46 22.07
CA LYS A 183 18.04 -3.45 22.73
C LYS A 183 19.51 -3.87 22.80
N HIS A 184 19.77 -5.14 23.14
CA HIS A 184 21.12 -5.69 23.23
C HIS A 184 21.82 -5.79 21.86
N VAL A 185 21.06 -6.04 20.78
CA VAL A 185 21.59 -6.04 19.41
C VAL A 185 21.96 -4.62 18.98
N LEU A 186 21.07 -3.65 19.20
CA LEU A 186 21.36 -2.24 18.93
C LEU A 186 22.57 -1.74 19.72
N ALA A 187 22.69 -2.13 20.99
CA ALA A 187 23.85 -1.77 21.84
C ALA A 187 25.16 -2.40 21.33
N LYS A 188 25.10 -3.61 20.79
CA LYS A 188 26.29 -4.35 20.32
C LYS A 188 26.75 -3.90 18.93
N TYR A 189 25.82 -3.70 17.99
CA TYR A 189 26.14 -3.48 16.57
C TYR A 189 25.91 -2.02 16.12
N GLY A 190 25.14 -1.21 16.87
CA GLY A 190 24.76 0.15 16.51
C GLY A 190 23.66 0.24 15.47
N ASP A 191 23.54 -0.78 14.60
CA ASP A 191 22.51 -0.87 13.55
C ASP A 191 22.08 -2.34 13.32
N LEU A 192 21.19 -2.55 12.31
CA LEU A 192 20.68 -3.87 11.96
C LEU A 192 21.24 -4.37 10.60
N ASN A 193 22.38 -3.89 10.13
CA ASN A 193 22.88 -4.22 8.79
C ASN A 193 23.61 -5.57 8.71
N ALA A 194 24.31 -5.96 9.78
CA ALA A 194 25.02 -7.23 9.81
C ALA A 194 24.05 -8.41 9.84
N ALA A 195 24.42 -9.51 9.22
CA ALA A 195 23.64 -10.76 9.26
C ALA A 195 23.39 -11.23 10.70
N GLU A 196 24.40 -11.08 11.56
CA GLU A 196 24.36 -11.42 12.98
C GLU A 196 23.48 -10.46 13.81
N ALA A 197 23.14 -9.29 13.26
CA ALA A 197 22.21 -8.35 13.86
C ALA A 197 20.74 -8.62 13.47
N GLN A 198 20.49 -9.57 12.54
CA GLN A 198 19.14 -9.97 12.14
C GLN A 198 18.48 -10.88 13.18
N ILE A 199 18.44 -10.41 14.43
CA ILE A 199 17.82 -11.07 15.58
C ILE A 199 16.49 -10.40 15.88
N GLY A 200 15.40 -11.05 15.51
CA GLY A 200 14.04 -10.60 15.72
C GLY A 200 13.25 -11.51 16.67
N THR A 201 11.94 -11.30 16.71
CA THR A 201 10.96 -12.12 17.44
C THR A 201 9.97 -12.78 16.47
N GLY A 202 10.19 -12.62 15.17
CA GLY A 202 9.28 -13.06 14.12
C GLY A 202 9.15 -14.57 13.95
N PRO A 203 8.24 -14.99 13.06
CA PRO A 203 7.97 -16.42 12.82
C PRO A 203 9.14 -17.17 12.18
N PHE A 204 10.07 -16.45 11.55
CA PHE A 204 11.27 -17.05 10.95
C PHE A 204 12.52 -16.37 11.48
N LYS A 205 13.63 -17.14 11.48
CA LYS A 205 14.98 -16.67 11.74
C LYS A 205 15.71 -16.40 10.44
N PHE A 206 16.54 -15.37 10.43
CA PHE A 206 17.46 -15.13 9.32
C PHE A 206 18.46 -16.28 9.23
N LYS A 207 18.59 -16.87 8.06
CA LYS A 207 19.48 -17.99 7.83
C LYS A 207 20.67 -17.62 6.96
N LYS A 208 20.39 -16.93 5.82
CA LYS A 208 21.42 -16.71 4.82
C LYS A 208 21.02 -15.55 3.89
N TYR A 209 22.04 -14.81 3.42
CA TYR A 209 21.95 -13.88 2.31
C TYR A 209 23.16 -14.02 1.40
N GLU A 210 22.92 -14.43 0.16
CA GLU A 210 23.89 -14.42 -0.94
C GLU A 210 23.50 -13.33 -1.94
N ARG A 211 24.32 -12.29 -2.02
CA ARG A 211 24.08 -11.15 -2.92
C ARG A 211 23.87 -11.59 -4.36
N GLY A 212 22.91 -11.00 -5.04
CA GLY A 212 22.53 -11.31 -6.42
C GLY A 212 21.89 -12.68 -6.61
N SER A 213 21.63 -13.44 -5.54
CA SER A 213 21.16 -14.82 -5.61
C SER A 213 19.93 -15.07 -4.75
N VAL A 214 20.07 -15.05 -3.41
CA VAL A 214 19.01 -15.54 -2.54
C VAL A 214 19.11 -15.01 -1.12
N ILE A 215 17.94 -14.83 -0.47
CA ILE A 215 17.78 -14.69 0.98
C ILE A 215 16.98 -15.89 1.48
N GLU A 216 17.43 -16.49 2.57
CA GLU A 216 16.76 -17.65 3.18
C GLU A 216 16.41 -17.37 4.63
N TRP A 217 15.20 -17.76 5.01
CA TRP A 217 14.73 -17.81 6.39
C TRP A 217 14.42 -19.24 6.77
N GLU A 218 14.62 -19.58 8.05
CA GLU A 218 14.23 -20.85 8.63
C GLU A 218 13.19 -20.65 9.73
N LYS A 219 12.38 -21.67 9.97
CA LYS A 219 11.34 -21.65 11.00
C LYS A 219 11.90 -21.26 12.37
N ASN A 220 11.21 -20.36 13.07
CA ASN A 220 11.45 -20.11 14.49
C ASN A 220 10.64 -21.11 15.35
N PRO A 221 11.25 -22.14 15.92
CA PRO A 221 10.52 -23.13 16.72
C PRO A 221 10.01 -22.57 18.06
N SER A 222 10.53 -21.41 18.47
CA SER A 222 10.15 -20.70 19.70
C SER A 222 9.23 -19.51 19.42
N TYR A 223 8.57 -19.48 18.27
CA TYR A 223 7.66 -18.39 17.96
C TYR A 223 6.52 -18.32 18.98
N PHE A 224 6.19 -17.11 19.42
CA PHE A 224 5.26 -16.90 20.54
C PHE A 224 3.79 -17.19 20.21
N VAL A 225 3.44 -17.38 18.93
CA VAL A 225 2.09 -17.82 18.53
C VAL A 225 2.09 -19.34 18.37
N PRO A 226 1.36 -20.09 19.23
CA PRO A 226 1.38 -21.55 19.21
C PRO A 226 0.99 -22.14 17.85
N GLY A 227 1.75 -23.13 17.39
CA GLY A 227 1.50 -23.84 16.13
C GLY A 227 1.98 -23.13 14.87
N LEU A 228 2.45 -21.90 14.96
CA LEU A 228 2.97 -21.12 13.82
C LEU A 228 4.50 -20.99 13.89
N PRO A 229 5.16 -20.72 12.77
CA PRO A 229 4.64 -20.77 11.40
C PRO A 229 4.43 -22.22 10.95
N TYR A 230 3.60 -22.41 9.91
CA TYR A 230 3.40 -23.75 9.33
C TYR A 230 4.58 -24.18 8.46
N LEU A 231 5.17 -23.25 7.69
CA LEU A 231 6.31 -23.50 6.81
C LEU A 231 7.60 -23.81 7.60
N ASP A 232 8.49 -24.59 7.00
CA ASP A 232 9.85 -24.81 7.52
C ASP A 232 10.78 -23.64 7.22
N GLY A 233 10.43 -22.82 6.23
CA GLY A 233 11.22 -21.65 5.85
C GLY A 233 10.69 -20.96 4.61
N VAL A 234 11.42 -19.91 4.23
CA VAL A 234 11.16 -19.11 3.03
C VAL A 234 12.46 -18.96 2.26
N LYS A 235 12.37 -19.08 0.94
CA LYS A 235 13.47 -18.85 0.01
C LYS A 235 13.08 -17.75 -0.97
N GLN A 236 13.74 -16.62 -0.85
CA GLN A 236 13.51 -15.43 -1.64
C GLN A 236 14.64 -15.28 -2.66
N PHE A 237 14.34 -15.55 -3.93
CA PHE A 237 15.30 -15.38 -5.00
C PHE A 237 15.45 -13.91 -5.40
N ILE A 238 16.65 -13.48 -5.75
CA ILE A 238 16.88 -12.14 -6.32
C ILE A 238 16.79 -12.27 -7.83
N LEU A 239 15.69 -11.77 -8.42
CA LEU A 239 15.39 -11.90 -9.84
C LEU A 239 15.23 -10.52 -10.46
N VAL A 240 16.28 -10.05 -11.11
CA VAL A 240 16.28 -8.72 -11.75
C VAL A 240 15.69 -8.80 -13.16
N GLY A 241 14.69 -7.93 -13.42
CA GLY A 241 14.06 -7.78 -14.71
C GLY A 241 12.87 -8.71 -14.98
N GLY A 242 11.80 -8.15 -15.55
CA GLY A 242 10.54 -8.84 -15.81
C GLY A 242 10.64 -10.16 -16.59
N PRO A 243 11.47 -10.25 -17.66
CA PRO A 243 11.67 -11.51 -18.38
C PRO A 243 12.23 -12.64 -17.50
N THR A 244 13.20 -12.34 -16.62
CA THR A 244 13.78 -13.32 -15.69
C THR A 244 12.75 -13.80 -14.67
N GLN A 245 11.96 -12.87 -14.14
CA GLN A 245 10.88 -13.15 -13.17
C GLN A 245 9.81 -14.05 -13.82
N LEU A 246 9.36 -13.72 -15.04
CA LEU A 246 8.37 -14.52 -15.76
C LEU A 246 8.89 -15.92 -16.11
N ALA A 247 10.15 -16.04 -16.50
CA ALA A 247 10.78 -17.33 -16.76
C ALA A 247 10.82 -18.21 -15.51
N ALA A 248 11.17 -17.63 -14.35
CA ALA A 248 11.16 -18.32 -13.06
C ALA A 248 9.74 -18.78 -12.67
N ALA A 249 8.72 -17.94 -12.89
CA ALA A 249 7.31 -18.30 -12.66
C ALA A 249 6.85 -19.46 -13.55
N LYS A 250 7.13 -19.40 -14.86
CA LYS A 250 6.80 -20.46 -15.82
C LYS A 250 7.49 -21.78 -15.50
N ALA A 251 8.72 -21.74 -15.01
CA ALA A 251 9.49 -22.91 -14.59
C ALA A 251 9.12 -23.43 -13.19
N SER A 252 8.07 -22.88 -12.54
CA SER A 252 7.66 -23.23 -11.17
C SER A 252 8.78 -23.06 -10.12
N LYS A 253 9.76 -22.20 -10.40
CA LYS A 253 10.84 -21.88 -9.47
C LYS A 253 10.35 -21.03 -8.30
N ILE A 254 9.31 -20.22 -8.53
CA ILE A 254 8.63 -19.40 -7.52
C ILE A 254 7.15 -19.80 -7.44
N MET A 255 6.63 -19.82 -6.22
CA MET A 255 5.24 -20.15 -5.89
C MET A 255 4.35 -18.92 -5.75
N LEU A 256 4.95 -17.74 -5.60
CA LEU A 256 4.26 -16.50 -5.32
C LEU A 256 4.92 -15.36 -6.10
N TRP A 257 4.10 -14.58 -6.77
CA TRP A 257 4.45 -13.25 -7.29
C TRP A 257 3.50 -12.24 -6.66
N ASP A 258 3.84 -11.81 -5.47
CA ASP A 258 3.24 -10.66 -4.80
C ASP A 258 4.37 -9.73 -4.35
N ALA A 259 5.03 -9.18 -5.35
CA ALA A 259 6.21 -8.34 -5.20
C ALA A 259 6.17 -7.24 -6.26
N TRP A 260 6.90 -6.17 -6.02
CA TRP A 260 7.14 -5.13 -7.02
C TRP A 260 8.26 -5.56 -8.00
N PRO A 261 8.17 -5.27 -9.29
CA PRO A 261 6.99 -4.75 -9.99
C PRO A 261 5.93 -5.84 -10.16
N PRO A 262 4.63 -5.47 -10.21
CA PRO A 262 3.58 -6.42 -10.58
C PRO A 262 3.76 -6.89 -12.02
N MET A 263 3.17 -8.03 -12.36
CA MET A 263 3.08 -8.46 -13.76
C MET A 263 2.27 -7.45 -14.58
N ARG A 264 2.63 -7.30 -15.83
CA ARG A 264 1.74 -6.73 -16.84
C ARG A 264 0.65 -7.74 -17.19
N LYS A 265 -0.49 -7.28 -17.69
CA LYS A 265 -1.56 -8.18 -18.15
C LYS A 265 -1.06 -9.20 -19.19
N THR A 266 -0.25 -8.74 -20.13
CA THR A 266 0.38 -9.60 -21.15
C THR A 266 1.22 -10.73 -20.54
N GLN A 267 1.97 -10.48 -19.48
CA GLN A 267 2.75 -11.48 -18.74
C GLN A 267 1.83 -12.43 -17.95
N ALA A 268 0.77 -11.89 -17.33
CA ALA A 268 -0.23 -12.69 -16.62
C ALA A 268 -0.95 -13.66 -17.57
N ASP A 269 -1.36 -13.19 -18.76
CA ASP A 269 -1.97 -14.01 -19.80
C ASP A 269 -0.99 -15.08 -20.34
N GLU A 270 0.29 -14.75 -20.50
CA GLU A 270 1.33 -15.70 -20.91
C GLU A 270 1.55 -16.78 -19.85
N LEU A 271 1.63 -16.39 -18.58
CA LEU A 271 1.77 -17.33 -17.46
C LEU A 271 0.55 -18.26 -17.37
N GLY A 272 -0.67 -17.72 -17.48
CA GLY A 272 -1.92 -18.51 -17.43
C GLY A 272 -2.04 -19.53 -18.54
N ARG A 273 -1.48 -19.24 -19.73
CA ARG A 273 -1.38 -20.26 -20.81
C ARG A 273 -0.33 -21.33 -20.53
N ALA A 274 0.75 -20.96 -19.83
CA ALA A 274 1.85 -21.88 -19.53
C ALA A 274 1.60 -22.74 -18.28
N ARG A 275 0.79 -22.25 -17.31
CA ARG A 275 0.56 -22.91 -16.03
C ARG A 275 -0.92 -22.86 -15.65
N THR A 276 -1.54 -24.03 -15.48
CA THR A 276 -2.94 -24.17 -15.02
C THR A 276 -3.05 -24.36 -13.50
N ASP A 277 -1.91 -24.57 -12.83
CA ASP A 277 -1.77 -24.81 -11.40
C ASP A 277 -1.54 -23.53 -10.57
N VAL A 278 -1.78 -22.37 -11.17
CA VAL A 278 -1.70 -21.07 -10.50
C VAL A 278 -3.04 -20.34 -10.50
N ASP A 279 -3.27 -19.52 -9.47
CA ASP A 279 -4.33 -18.52 -9.44
C ASP A 279 -3.72 -17.18 -9.81
N ILE A 280 -4.20 -16.58 -10.90
CA ILE A 280 -3.80 -15.23 -11.33
C ILE A 280 -4.92 -14.27 -10.91
N TYR A 281 -4.54 -13.15 -10.28
CA TYR A 281 -5.48 -12.17 -9.77
C TYR A 281 -4.95 -10.74 -9.95
N GLN A 282 -5.85 -9.78 -9.94
CA GLN A 282 -5.55 -8.35 -9.94
C GLN A 282 -5.82 -7.79 -8.54
N ALA A 283 -4.90 -6.96 -8.04
CA ALA A 283 -5.04 -6.34 -6.73
C ALA A 283 -4.47 -4.91 -6.75
N PRO A 284 -4.96 -3.99 -5.88
CA PRO A 284 -4.37 -2.68 -5.67
C PRO A 284 -2.98 -2.82 -5.02
N ILE A 285 -2.08 -1.89 -5.34
CA ILE A 285 -0.71 -1.87 -4.80
C ILE A 285 -0.42 -0.66 -3.93
N ASN A 286 -1.46 0.04 -3.47
CA ASN A 286 -1.38 1.25 -2.66
C ASN A 286 -0.44 2.34 -3.24
N THR A 287 -0.51 2.51 -4.54
CA THR A 287 0.34 3.43 -5.31
C THR A 287 -0.51 4.31 -6.21
N VAL A 288 -0.24 5.61 -6.21
CA VAL A 288 -0.90 6.58 -7.09
C VAL A 288 0.07 7.03 -8.17
N PHE A 289 -0.40 7.02 -9.41
CA PHE A 289 0.26 7.67 -10.54
C PHE A 289 -0.10 9.15 -10.54
N PHE A 290 0.90 10.02 -10.37
CA PHE A 290 0.77 11.48 -10.41
C PHE A 290 1.44 12.11 -11.63
N ILE A 291 0.85 13.23 -12.07
CA ILE A 291 1.51 14.27 -12.85
C ILE A 291 1.72 15.46 -11.91
N TYR A 292 2.92 16.07 -11.91
CA TYR A 292 3.19 17.26 -11.11
C TYR A 292 3.49 18.46 -12.01
N LEU A 293 2.89 19.60 -11.65
CA LEU A 293 3.12 20.90 -12.26
C LEU A 293 3.90 21.76 -11.26
N ASN A 294 4.92 22.49 -11.68
CA ASN A 294 5.65 23.35 -10.76
C ASN A 294 4.89 24.66 -10.52
N ALA A 295 4.18 24.78 -9.39
CA ALA A 295 3.38 25.96 -9.05
C ALA A 295 4.21 27.22 -8.74
N LYS A 296 5.54 27.15 -8.74
CA LYS A 296 6.45 28.29 -8.54
C LYS A 296 7.12 28.75 -9.84
N LYS A 297 6.85 28.09 -10.98
CA LYS A 297 7.44 28.43 -12.27
C LYS A 297 6.37 28.67 -13.34
N PRO A 298 6.57 29.68 -14.24
CA PRO A 298 5.74 29.78 -15.42
C PRO A 298 5.83 28.50 -16.29
N PRO A 299 4.72 28.12 -16.92
CA PRO A 299 3.42 28.76 -16.95
C PRO A 299 2.50 28.30 -15.79
N PHE A 300 2.97 27.40 -14.91
CA PHE A 300 2.13 26.73 -13.90
C PHE A 300 2.08 27.44 -12.53
N ASP A 301 2.73 28.60 -12.37
CA ASP A 301 2.41 29.58 -11.33
C ASP A 301 0.96 30.13 -11.51
N ASN A 302 0.45 30.16 -12.74
CA ASN A 302 -0.92 30.55 -13.06
C ASN A 302 -1.91 29.39 -12.80
N PRO A 303 -2.95 29.57 -11.95
CA PRO A 303 -3.97 28.56 -11.66
C PRO A 303 -4.79 28.13 -12.90
N ASP A 304 -5.08 29.05 -13.85
CA ASP A 304 -5.79 28.71 -15.10
C ASP A 304 -5.00 27.68 -15.92
N MET A 305 -3.66 27.79 -15.93
CA MET A 305 -2.81 26.87 -16.66
C MET A 305 -2.76 25.49 -16.00
N ARG A 306 -2.73 25.43 -14.66
CA ARG A 306 -2.83 24.15 -13.93
C ARG A 306 -4.19 23.48 -14.16
N ARG A 307 -5.26 24.27 -14.10
CA ARG A 307 -6.62 23.80 -14.42
C ARG A 307 -6.71 23.28 -15.86
N ALA A 308 -6.12 23.95 -16.82
CA ALA A 308 -6.11 23.51 -18.22
C ALA A 308 -5.45 22.12 -18.37
N VAL A 309 -4.31 21.89 -17.73
CA VAL A 309 -3.68 20.57 -17.75
C VAL A 309 -4.57 19.51 -17.09
N ASN A 310 -5.12 19.79 -15.90
CA ASN A 310 -6.01 18.87 -15.22
C ASN A 310 -7.22 18.45 -16.06
N LEU A 311 -7.83 19.40 -16.77
CA LEU A 311 -8.95 19.16 -17.69
C LEU A 311 -8.54 18.35 -18.92
N ALA A 312 -7.35 18.60 -19.49
CA ALA A 312 -6.87 17.96 -20.71
C ALA A 312 -6.52 16.49 -20.54
N ILE A 313 -6.09 16.08 -19.34
CA ILE A 313 -5.64 14.71 -19.08
C ILE A 313 -6.82 13.74 -19.14
N ASP A 314 -6.80 12.85 -20.12
CA ASP A 314 -7.68 11.69 -20.21
C ASP A 314 -7.09 10.53 -19.42
N ARG A 315 -7.54 10.42 -18.18
CA ARG A 315 -7.06 9.42 -17.22
C ARG A 315 -7.47 8.01 -17.59
N GLN A 316 -8.64 7.84 -18.24
CA GLN A 316 -9.09 6.54 -18.72
C GLN A 316 -8.21 6.04 -19.86
N GLU A 317 -7.86 6.92 -20.82
CA GLU A 317 -6.92 6.59 -21.89
C GLU A 317 -5.54 6.21 -21.34
N LEU A 318 -5.04 6.95 -20.32
CA LEU A 318 -3.76 6.64 -19.67
C LEU A 318 -3.79 5.28 -18.98
N VAL A 319 -4.85 4.96 -18.23
CA VAL A 319 -5.00 3.64 -17.59
C VAL A 319 -5.08 2.55 -18.65
N ALA A 320 -5.91 2.71 -19.67
CA ALA A 320 -6.07 1.70 -20.72
C ALA A 320 -4.77 1.41 -21.48
N LYS A 321 -4.00 2.45 -21.86
CA LYS A 321 -2.82 2.31 -22.71
C LYS A 321 -1.51 2.06 -21.96
N SER A 322 -1.36 2.62 -20.75
CA SER A 322 -0.09 2.53 -20.02
C SER A 322 -0.09 1.59 -18.82
N LEU A 323 -1.28 1.25 -18.33
CA LEU A 323 -1.48 0.29 -17.23
C LEU A 323 -2.22 -0.96 -17.69
N GLU A 324 -2.46 -1.12 -18.99
CA GLU A 324 -3.20 -2.26 -19.57
C GLU A 324 -4.57 -2.49 -18.89
N GLY A 325 -5.22 -1.40 -18.45
CA GLY A 325 -6.49 -1.41 -17.73
C GLY A 325 -6.38 -1.63 -16.21
N ALA A 326 -5.18 -1.84 -15.68
CA ALA A 326 -4.96 -2.11 -14.25
C ALA A 326 -4.84 -0.81 -13.43
N GLY A 327 -5.98 -0.18 -13.11
CA GLY A 327 -6.00 1.01 -12.27
C GLY A 327 -7.39 1.64 -12.14
N VAL A 328 -7.55 2.45 -11.09
CA VAL A 328 -8.77 3.22 -10.79
C VAL A 328 -8.52 4.68 -11.17
N PRO A 329 -9.03 5.15 -12.32
CA PRO A 329 -8.77 6.51 -12.79
C PRO A 329 -9.48 7.56 -11.94
N CYS A 330 -8.92 8.75 -11.86
CA CYS A 330 -9.50 9.95 -11.24
C CYS A 330 -9.63 9.95 -9.71
N ALA A 331 -9.66 8.81 -9.06
CA ALA A 331 -9.87 8.76 -7.62
C ALA A 331 -8.70 9.41 -6.86
N ILE A 332 -9.00 10.35 -5.97
CA ILE A 332 -8.01 10.89 -5.03
C ILE A 332 -7.69 9.85 -3.96
N LEU A 333 -8.71 9.13 -3.49
CA LEU A 333 -8.61 7.96 -2.63
C LEU A 333 -9.25 6.74 -3.32
N ASP A 334 -8.61 5.59 -3.23
CA ASP A 334 -9.14 4.34 -3.78
C ASP A 334 -10.07 3.65 -2.75
N PRO A 335 -11.37 3.46 -3.08
CA PRO A 335 -12.30 2.79 -2.17
C PRO A 335 -11.94 1.33 -1.86
N LYS A 336 -11.17 0.65 -2.72
CA LYS A 336 -10.67 -0.70 -2.43
C LYS A 336 -9.64 -0.72 -1.29
N LEU A 337 -8.93 0.40 -1.08
CA LEU A 337 -7.91 0.53 -0.05
C LEU A 337 -8.46 1.15 1.23
N VAL A 338 -9.18 2.27 1.12
CA VAL A 338 -9.59 3.05 2.30
C VAL A 338 -11.10 3.01 2.59
N GLY A 339 -11.84 2.15 1.88
CA GLY A 339 -13.28 1.97 2.11
C GLY A 339 -14.07 3.26 1.87
N ASP A 340 -14.95 3.57 2.80
CA ASP A 340 -15.90 4.69 2.71
C ASP A 340 -15.30 6.09 2.98
N PHE A 341 -14.00 6.19 3.27
CA PHE A 341 -13.29 7.48 3.25
C PHE A 341 -13.11 8.01 1.82
N ALA A 342 -13.10 7.14 0.81
CA ALA A 342 -13.13 7.55 -0.58
C ALA A 342 -14.50 8.07 -0.99
N LEU A 343 -14.54 9.06 -1.90
CA LEU A 343 -15.79 9.43 -2.57
C LEU A 343 -16.29 8.29 -3.46
N PRO A 344 -17.63 8.16 -3.62
CA PRO A 344 -18.20 7.24 -4.60
C PRO A 344 -17.64 7.52 -6.01
N LEU A 345 -17.22 6.47 -6.72
CA LEU A 345 -16.57 6.63 -8.04
C LEU A 345 -17.49 7.24 -9.09
N ASP A 346 -18.81 7.06 -8.98
CA ASP A 346 -19.80 7.70 -9.86
C ASP A 346 -19.91 9.21 -9.63
N GLU A 347 -19.64 9.71 -8.41
CA GLU A 347 -19.50 11.13 -8.12
C GLU A 347 -18.19 11.66 -8.72
N VAL A 348 -17.08 10.97 -8.49
CA VAL A 348 -15.76 11.34 -9.03
C VAL A 348 -15.77 11.43 -10.56
N ALA A 349 -16.45 10.50 -11.23
CA ALA A 349 -16.55 10.46 -12.69
C ALA A 349 -17.26 11.69 -13.29
N LYS A 350 -18.05 12.42 -12.51
CA LYS A 350 -18.75 13.66 -12.93
C LYS A 350 -17.90 14.93 -12.77
N ALA A 351 -16.78 14.83 -12.04
CA ALA A 351 -15.93 15.98 -11.74
C ALA A 351 -15.19 16.50 -13.00
N PRO A 352 -14.89 17.82 -13.05
CA PRO A 352 -14.05 18.39 -14.11
C PRO A 352 -12.71 17.65 -14.22
N GLY A 353 -12.29 17.33 -15.44
CA GLY A 353 -11.09 16.55 -15.70
C GLY A 353 -11.29 15.03 -15.66
N CYS A 354 -12.43 14.54 -15.13
CA CYS A 354 -12.75 13.11 -15.04
C CYS A 354 -13.90 12.69 -15.96
N ARG A 355 -14.69 13.66 -16.42
CA ARG A 355 -15.86 13.43 -17.29
C ARG A 355 -15.49 12.73 -18.60
N GLN A 356 -16.41 11.89 -19.06
CA GLN A 356 -16.37 11.31 -20.40
C GLN A 356 -17.69 11.60 -21.12
N PRO A 357 -17.69 11.90 -22.43
CA PRO A 357 -16.50 12.12 -23.26
C PRO A 357 -15.72 13.39 -22.87
N LYS A 358 -14.43 13.46 -23.25
CA LYS A 358 -13.49 14.54 -22.87
C LYS A 358 -13.68 15.86 -23.62
N ASP A 359 -14.55 15.92 -24.64
CA ASP A 359 -14.62 17.05 -25.57
C ASP A 359 -14.83 18.40 -24.88
N ALA A 360 -15.76 18.46 -23.90
CA ALA A 360 -16.05 19.69 -23.16
C ALA A 360 -14.85 20.13 -22.29
N ASP A 361 -14.18 19.17 -21.61
CA ASP A 361 -13.01 19.45 -20.78
C ASP A 361 -11.82 19.94 -21.64
N VAL A 362 -11.58 19.30 -22.78
CA VAL A 362 -10.53 19.70 -23.73
C VAL A 362 -10.83 21.08 -24.35
N ALA A 363 -12.08 21.38 -24.69
CA ALA A 363 -12.46 22.68 -25.21
C ALA A 363 -12.23 23.81 -24.18
N GLU A 364 -12.63 23.60 -22.91
CA GLU A 364 -12.35 24.54 -21.82
C GLU A 364 -10.83 24.70 -21.60
N ALA A 365 -10.09 23.60 -21.55
CA ALA A 365 -8.64 23.62 -21.41
C ALA A 365 -7.93 24.41 -22.52
N LYS A 366 -8.32 24.19 -23.77
CA LYS A 366 -7.81 24.93 -24.92
C LYS A 366 -8.08 26.42 -24.80
N ARG A 367 -9.30 26.81 -24.39
CA ARG A 367 -9.66 28.22 -24.19
C ARG A 367 -8.82 28.88 -23.09
N LEU A 368 -8.53 28.15 -22.01
CA LEU A 368 -7.66 28.66 -20.93
C LEU A 368 -6.22 28.86 -21.41
N VAL A 369 -5.67 27.93 -22.18
CA VAL A 369 -4.34 28.07 -22.76
C VAL A 369 -4.31 29.25 -23.74
N GLU A 370 -5.27 29.34 -24.66
CA GLU A 370 -5.33 30.43 -25.67
C GLU A 370 -5.46 31.80 -25.01
N LYS A 371 -6.19 31.93 -23.91
CA LYS A 371 -6.32 33.19 -23.13
C LYS A 371 -4.98 33.73 -22.65
N HIS A 372 -4.06 32.86 -22.21
CA HIS A 372 -2.79 33.27 -21.61
C HIS A 372 -1.62 33.14 -22.57
N TYR A 373 -1.71 32.24 -23.54
CA TYR A 373 -0.68 31.93 -24.54
C TYR A 373 -1.32 31.78 -25.93
N PRO A 374 -1.70 32.88 -26.57
CA PRO A 374 -2.24 32.85 -27.93
C PRO A 374 -1.23 32.17 -28.90
N GLY A 375 -1.66 31.10 -29.58
CA GLY A 375 -0.79 30.29 -30.44
C GLY A 375 -0.05 29.15 -29.72
N GLY A 376 -0.34 28.95 -28.43
CA GLY A 376 0.25 27.87 -27.62
C GLY A 376 1.62 28.17 -27.05
N LEU A 377 2.21 27.16 -26.37
CA LEU A 377 3.51 27.30 -25.70
C LEU A 377 4.30 26.00 -25.74
N ASP A 378 5.62 26.13 -25.59
CA ASP A 378 6.56 25.01 -25.46
C ASP A 378 6.95 24.82 -24.01
N VAL A 379 6.98 23.56 -23.54
CA VAL A 379 7.35 23.21 -22.16
C VAL A 379 8.28 22.00 -22.12
N GLU A 380 9.22 21.99 -21.17
CA GLU A 380 9.98 20.79 -20.84
C GLU A 380 9.13 19.84 -19.99
N VAL A 381 9.11 18.56 -20.34
CA VAL A 381 8.38 17.50 -19.66
C VAL A 381 9.37 16.49 -19.10
N ALA A 382 9.61 16.53 -17.83
CA ALA A 382 10.55 15.66 -17.12
C ALA A 382 9.96 14.27 -16.88
N VAL A 383 10.74 13.22 -17.12
CA VAL A 383 10.39 11.83 -16.92
C VAL A 383 11.59 11.05 -16.41
N ARG A 384 11.42 10.20 -15.41
CA ARG A 384 12.46 9.24 -15.00
C ARG A 384 12.45 8.01 -15.89
N GLN A 385 13.64 7.46 -16.20
CA GLN A 385 13.80 6.22 -16.95
C GLN A 385 13.55 4.99 -16.05
N VAL A 386 12.29 4.78 -15.68
CA VAL A 386 11.86 3.67 -14.82
C VAL A 386 10.61 3.02 -15.40
N GLY A 387 10.63 1.72 -15.59
CA GLY A 387 9.46 0.97 -16.06
C GLY A 387 8.82 1.57 -17.31
N ASN A 388 7.51 1.85 -17.24
CA ASN A 388 6.72 2.44 -18.33
C ASN A 388 6.55 3.97 -18.24
N TYR A 389 7.38 4.67 -17.43
CA TYR A 389 7.22 6.12 -17.24
C TYR A 389 7.45 6.92 -18.51
N VAL A 390 8.38 6.50 -19.35
CA VAL A 390 8.65 7.14 -20.65
C VAL A 390 7.42 7.05 -21.56
N ASP A 391 6.79 5.88 -21.65
CA ASP A 391 5.57 5.66 -22.43
C ASP A 391 4.40 6.52 -21.90
N ARG A 392 4.22 6.57 -20.57
CA ARG A 392 3.25 7.46 -19.92
C ARG A 392 3.51 8.92 -20.26
N GLY A 393 4.77 9.35 -20.22
CA GLY A 393 5.20 10.71 -20.58
C GLY A 393 4.84 11.08 -22.01
N GLN A 394 5.05 10.17 -22.97
CA GLN A 394 4.66 10.38 -24.36
C GLN A 394 3.16 10.55 -24.53
N LEU A 395 2.35 9.73 -23.84
CA LEU A 395 0.89 9.85 -23.86
C LEU A 395 0.43 11.20 -23.25
N VAL A 396 1.02 11.63 -22.14
CA VAL A 396 0.74 12.94 -21.53
C VAL A 396 1.07 14.07 -22.50
N ILE A 397 2.23 14.07 -23.15
CA ILE A 397 2.64 15.06 -24.17
C ILE A 397 1.64 15.08 -25.32
N ALA A 398 1.19 13.92 -25.80
CA ALA A 398 0.19 13.84 -26.86
C ALA A 398 -1.15 14.46 -26.47
N GLN A 399 -1.58 14.29 -25.22
CA GLN A 399 -2.81 14.90 -24.69
C GLN A 399 -2.66 16.42 -24.52
N LEU A 400 -1.54 16.91 -24.00
CA LEU A 400 -1.24 18.34 -23.84
C LEU A 400 -1.20 19.08 -25.18
N ARG A 401 -0.74 18.41 -26.24
CA ARG A 401 -0.72 18.98 -27.61
C ARG A 401 -2.14 19.34 -28.11
N LYS A 402 -3.17 18.60 -27.69
CA LYS A 402 -4.56 18.87 -28.08
C LYS A 402 -5.06 20.25 -27.61
N ILE A 403 -4.44 20.80 -26.56
CA ILE A 403 -4.79 22.09 -25.96
C ILE A 403 -3.78 23.20 -26.25
N GLY A 404 -2.82 22.98 -27.15
CA GLY A 404 -1.82 23.98 -27.55
C GLY A 404 -0.54 23.99 -26.68
N ILE A 405 -0.33 23.02 -25.79
CA ILE A 405 0.91 22.88 -25.04
C ILE A 405 1.80 21.83 -25.72
N ARG A 406 2.94 22.28 -26.27
CA ARG A 406 3.93 21.43 -26.97
C ARG A 406 5.01 20.99 -25.98
N GLY A 407 4.95 19.73 -25.57
CA GLY A 407 5.91 19.15 -24.63
C GLY A 407 7.16 18.60 -25.33
N THR A 408 8.35 18.92 -24.83
CA THR A 408 9.60 18.26 -25.18
C THR A 408 10.04 17.41 -23.99
N MET A 409 10.21 16.10 -24.22
CA MET A 409 10.58 15.17 -23.16
C MET A 409 12.04 15.31 -22.76
N LYS A 410 12.28 15.41 -21.46
CA LYS A 410 13.61 15.30 -20.85
C LYS A 410 13.64 14.10 -19.90
N THR A 411 14.45 13.12 -20.24
CA THR A 411 14.60 11.92 -19.42
C THR A 411 15.71 12.09 -18.39
N HIS A 412 15.48 11.54 -17.20
CA HIS A 412 16.45 11.50 -16.11
C HIS A 412 16.73 10.06 -15.69
N GLU A 413 17.97 9.76 -15.31
CA GLU A 413 18.26 8.58 -14.50
C GLU A 413 17.47 8.70 -13.18
N SER A 414 17.11 7.55 -12.56
CA SER A 414 16.16 7.54 -11.45
C SER A 414 16.57 8.42 -10.26
N ALA A 415 17.82 8.30 -9.78
CA ALA A 415 18.30 9.06 -8.62
C ALA A 415 18.47 10.55 -8.97
N ALA A 416 19.01 10.85 -10.14
CA ALA A 416 19.14 12.22 -10.63
C ALA A 416 17.78 12.91 -10.81
N GLY A 417 16.76 12.16 -11.28
CA GLY A 417 15.39 12.65 -11.38
C GLY A 417 14.79 13.03 -10.02
N TYR A 418 14.93 12.18 -9.03
CA TYR A 418 14.47 12.51 -7.67
C TYR A 418 15.17 13.74 -7.10
N ALA A 419 16.48 13.87 -7.30
CA ALA A 419 17.24 15.04 -6.85
C ALA A 419 16.77 16.34 -7.54
N ALA A 420 16.50 16.30 -8.86
CA ALA A 420 15.97 17.43 -9.60
C ALA A 420 14.55 17.81 -9.13
N PHE A 421 13.68 16.82 -8.96
CA PHE A 421 12.29 17.03 -8.51
C PHE A 421 12.23 17.62 -7.10
N GLY A 422 13.05 17.11 -6.18
CA GLY A 422 13.13 17.64 -4.81
C GLY A 422 13.64 19.08 -4.74
N LYS A 423 14.43 19.52 -5.70
CA LYS A 423 14.89 20.92 -5.84
C LYS A 423 13.91 21.81 -6.61
N GLY A 424 12.81 21.25 -7.17
CA GLY A 424 11.90 21.97 -8.06
C GLY A 424 12.50 22.31 -9.42
N ASP A 425 13.50 21.54 -9.87
CA ASP A 425 14.15 21.75 -11.16
C ASP A 425 13.41 20.97 -12.28
N PHE A 426 12.18 21.40 -12.54
CA PHE A 426 11.30 20.89 -13.58
C PHE A 426 10.19 21.90 -13.84
N THR A 427 9.48 21.74 -14.97
CA THR A 427 8.24 22.44 -15.32
C THR A 427 7.03 21.51 -15.15
N ILE A 428 7.07 20.34 -15.79
CA ILE A 428 6.11 19.24 -15.62
C ILE A 428 6.89 17.98 -15.31
N ILE A 429 6.40 17.16 -14.36
CA ILE A 429 6.74 15.75 -14.22
C ILE A 429 5.57 14.96 -14.77
N ALA A 430 5.73 14.29 -15.92
CA ALA A 430 4.62 13.62 -16.59
C ALA A 430 4.25 12.26 -15.99
N SER A 431 5.14 11.64 -15.22
CA SER A 431 4.88 10.34 -14.60
C SER A 431 5.69 10.15 -13.32
N GLN A 432 5.00 10.01 -12.22
CA GLN A 432 5.62 9.72 -10.94
C GLN A 432 4.66 8.89 -10.07
N ASP A 433 5.05 7.66 -9.78
CA ASP A 433 4.33 6.82 -8.85
C ASP A 433 4.73 7.13 -7.39
N ARG A 434 3.72 7.17 -6.52
CA ARG A 434 3.88 7.43 -5.08
C ARG A 434 3.14 6.35 -4.29
N SER A 435 3.90 5.51 -3.60
CA SER A 435 3.35 4.48 -2.73
C SER A 435 3.13 5.01 -1.33
N MET A 436 2.01 4.63 -0.72
CA MET A 436 1.69 4.93 0.68
C MET A 436 2.30 3.85 1.57
N ASP A 437 2.91 4.28 2.67
CA ASP A 437 3.59 3.37 3.61
C ASP A 437 2.61 2.64 4.53
N VAL A 438 1.42 3.21 4.67
CA VAL A 438 0.31 2.67 5.44
C VAL A 438 -0.98 2.84 4.67
N ASN A 439 -1.92 1.95 4.87
CA ASN A 439 -3.26 2.07 4.29
C ASN A 439 -4.10 3.05 5.11
N GLU A 440 -3.80 4.35 4.95
CA GLU A 440 -4.38 5.43 5.72
C GLU A 440 -4.62 6.66 4.82
N PRO A 441 -5.85 7.22 4.76
CA PRO A 441 -6.20 8.31 3.86
C PRO A 441 -5.29 9.54 3.95
N SER A 442 -4.84 9.90 5.17
CA SER A 442 -3.99 11.08 5.39
C SER A 442 -2.66 11.01 4.63
N GLY A 443 -2.15 9.81 4.35
CA GLY A 443 -0.89 9.60 3.65
C GLY A 443 -0.88 10.25 2.26
N VAL A 444 -1.97 10.11 1.50
CA VAL A 444 -2.11 10.70 0.16
C VAL A 444 -2.07 12.22 0.22
N PHE A 445 -2.87 12.81 1.10
CA PHE A 445 -2.98 14.26 1.21
C PHE A 445 -1.68 14.88 1.70
N HIS A 446 -1.06 14.27 2.72
CA HIS A 446 0.22 14.75 3.25
C HIS A 446 1.32 14.70 2.19
N ILE A 447 1.44 13.62 1.41
CA ILE A 447 2.49 13.48 0.40
C ILE A 447 2.30 14.42 -0.79
N ALA A 448 1.06 14.60 -1.27
CA ALA A 448 0.81 15.20 -2.58
C ALA A 448 0.25 16.62 -2.53
N TYR A 449 -0.42 17.00 -1.44
CA TYR A 449 -1.26 18.20 -1.47
C TYR A 449 -0.96 19.22 -0.37
N THR A 450 -0.43 18.82 0.81
CA THR A 450 -0.16 19.78 1.88
C THR A 450 1.11 20.60 1.62
N SER A 451 1.07 21.88 2.01
CA SER A 451 2.17 22.82 1.82
C SER A 451 3.43 22.45 2.62
N GLN A 452 3.26 21.76 3.75
CA GLN A 452 4.35 21.37 4.67
C GLN A 452 5.08 20.08 4.26
N SER A 453 4.62 19.40 3.20
CA SER A 453 5.23 18.15 2.78
C SER A 453 6.51 18.36 1.99
N GLY A 454 7.61 17.78 2.44
CA GLY A 454 8.85 17.70 1.65
C GLY A 454 8.72 16.83 0.38
N SER A 455 7.59 16.14 0.21
CA SER A 455 7.26 15.31 -0.96
C SER A 455 6.27 15.97 -1.91
N ASN A 456 5.81 17.20 -1.61
CA ASN A 456 4.98 18.00 -2.51
C ASN A 456 5.84 18.60 -3.64
N TYR A 457 6.18 17.76 -4.62
CA TYR A 457 7.02 18.19 -5.74
C TYR A 457 6.43 19.37 -6.51
N GLY A 458 5.10 19.45 -6.62
CA GLY A 458 4.42 20.59 -7.26
C GLY A 458 4.59 21.93 -6.55
N GLN A 459 5.13 21.95 -5.33
CA GLN A 459 5.28 23.13 -4.48
C GLN A 459 3.98 23.95 -4.34
N TYR A 460 2.87 23.23 -4.37
CA TYR A 460 1.54 23.81 -4.24
C TYR A 460 1.27 24.16 -2.78
N SER A 461 0.63 25.30 -2.57
CA SER A 461 0.21 25.75 -1.24
C SER A 461 -1.22 26.26 -1.31
N ASP A 462 -2.07 25.67 -0.51
CA ASP A 462 -3.46 26.06 -0.35
C ASP A 462 -3.87 25.94 1.12
N PRO A 463 -4.07 27.06 1.84
CA PRO A 463 -4.43 27.02 3.25
C PRO A 463 -5.70 26.20 3.56
N LYS A 464 -6.64 26.13 2.61
CA LYS A 464 -7.87 25.34 2.79
C LYS A 464 -7.59 23.84 2.73
N VAL A 465 -6.67 23.41 1.87
CA VAL A 465 -6.22 22.01 1.82
C VAL A 465 -5.49 21.64 3.10
N ASP A 466 -4.60 22.52 3.59
CA ASP A 466 -3.88 22.30 4.86
C ASP A 466 -4.86 22.18 6.03
N GLU A 467 -5.82 23.10 6.16
CA GLU A 467 -6.86 23.10 7.21
C GLU A 467 -7.70 21.80 7.18
N LEU A 468 -8.20 21.42 6.00
CA LEU A 468 -9.04 20.24 5.85
C LEU A 468 -8.27 18.95 6.15
N THR A 469 -7.02 18.89 5.71
CA THR A 469 -6.13 17.75 6.00
C THR A 469 -5.84 17.64 7.50
N GLU A 470 -5.51 18.74 8.16
CA GLU A 470 -5.25 18.77 9.60
C GLU A 470 -6.50 18.39 10.40
N ARG A 471 -7.68 18.89 10.01
CA ARG A 471 -8.95 18.52 10.63
C ARG A 471 -9.21 17.02 10.54
N ALA A 472 -9.04 16.42 9.34
CA ALA A 472 -9.22 15.00 9.14
C ALA A 472 -8.17 14.15 9.91
N LEU A 473 -6.95 14.65 10.05
CA LEU A 473 -5.87 13.99 10.79
C LEU A 473 -6.18 13.89 12.29
N LYS A 474 -6.75 14.96 12.88
CA LYS A 474 -7.06 15.05 14.31
C LYS A 474 -8.41 14.44 14.69
N GLU A 475 -9.30 14.24 13.74
CA GLU A 475 -10.64 13.69 14.00
C GLU A 475 -10.56 12.17 14.19
N THR A 476 -10.99 11.69 15.34
CA THR A 476 -11.01 10.27 15.70
C THR A 476 -12.37 9.61 15.54
N ASN A 477 -13.46 10.38 15.46
CA ASN A 477 -14.77 9.85 15.13
C ASN A 477 -14.85 9.52 13.63
N HIS A 478 -15.14 8.28 13.30
CA HIS A 478 -15.16 7.76 11.93
C HIS A 478 -16.01 8.60 10.98
N ASP A 479 -17.28 8.87 11.35
CA ASP A 479 -18.21 9.56 10.45
C ASP A 479 -17.82 11.03 10.20
N LYS A 480 -17.38 11.74 11.25
CA LYS A 480 -16.88 13.11 11.12
C LYS A 480 -15.61 13.16 10.28
N ARG A 481 -14.72 12.19 10.48
CA ARG A 481 -13.48 12.06 9.71
C ARG A 481 -13.76 11.77 8.23
N LYS A 482 -14.69 10.87 7.94
CA LYS A 482 -15.20 10.59 6.61
C LYS A 482 -15.71 11.85 5.93
N GLN A 483 -16.55 12.65 6.61
CA GLN A 483 -17.06 13.91 6.06
C GLN A 483 -15.92 14.90 5.77
N ALA A 484 -14.91 14.98 6.64
CA ALA A 484 -13.75 15.84 6.40
C ALA A 484 -12.96 15.42 5.15
N TYR A 485 -12.75 14.11 4.95
CA TYR A 485 -12.11 13.61 3.72
C TYR A 485 -12.96 13.79 2.47
N TRP A 486 -14.27 13.64 2.58
CA TRP A 486 -15.17 13.88 1.45
C TRP A 486 -15.17 15.35 1.05
N GLU A 487 -15.20 16.27 2.02
CA GLU A 487 -15.10 17.72 1.76
C GLU A 487 -13.78 18.06 1.06
N LEU A 488 -12.66 17.51 1.55
CA LEU A 488 -11.33 17.72 0.97
C LEU A 488 -11.24 17.20 -0.48
N GLN A 489 -11.73 15.99 -0.74
CA GLN A 489 -11.74 15.41 -2.08
C GLN A 489 -12.61 16.24 -3.04
N ARG A 490 -13.83 16.65 -2.61
CA ARG A 490 -14.71 17.50 -3.42
C ARG A 490 -14.07 18.85 -3.71
N TYR A 491 -13.41 19.44 -2.71
CA TYR A 491 -12.71 20.70 -2.90
C TYR A 491 -11.62 20.58 -3.97
N LEU A 492 -10.75 19.57 -3.88
CA LEU A 492 -9.70 19.33 -4.86
C LEU A 492 -10.27 19.06 -6.28
N LEU A 493 -11.28 18.21 -6.39
CA LEU A 493 -11.89 17.87 -7.67
C LEU A 493 -12.59 19.08 -8.32
N THR A 494 -13.29 19.89 -7.54
CA THR A 494 -14.04 21.05 -8.06
C THR A 494 -13.12 22.20 -8.44
N LYS A 495 -12.14 22.52 -7.61
CA LYS A 495 -11.17 23.58 -7.88
C LYS A 495 -10.29 23.26 -9.09
N GLY A 496 -9.74 22.06 -9.12
CA GLY A 496 -9.03 21.48 -10.27
C GLY A 496 -7.75 22.23 -10.70
N ASP A 497 -7.22 23.15 -9.88
CA ASP A 497 -6.04 23.97 -10.16
C ASP A 497 -4.82 23.59 -9.31
N HIS A 498 -4.89 22.48 -8.60
CA HIS A 498 -3.79 21.96 -7.79
C HIS A 498 -2.63 21.45 -8.66
N ALA A 499 -1.43 21.52 -8.12
CA ALA A 499 -0.21 21.18 -8.86
C ALA A 499 0.09 19.67 -8.91
N SER A 500 -0.59 18.88 -8.07
CA SER A 500 -0.45 17.41 -8.00
C SER A 500 -1.70 16.77 -8.59
N ILE A 501 -1.62 16.28 -9.82
CA ILE A 501 -2.76 15.68 -10.54
C ILE A 501 -2.70 14.17 -10.33
N ALA A 502 -3.59 13.62 -9.50
CA ALA A 502 -3.80 12.19 -9.41
C ALA A 502 -4.41 11.67 -10.72
N VAL A 503 -3.72 10.77 -11.38
CA VAL A 503 -4.17 10.15 -12.64
C VAL A 503 -4.96 8.89 -12.34
N ALA A 504 -4.34 7.95 -11.61
CA ALA A 504 -4.97 6.70 -11.24
C ALA A 504 -4.30 6.08 -10.02
N TRP A 505 -5.07 5.35 -9.23
CA TRP A 505 -4.53 4.32 -8.36
C TRP A 505 -4.13 3.13 -9.20
N VAL A 506 -2.90 2.65 -8.99
CA VAL A 506 -2.33 1.58 -9.79
C VAL A 506 -2.73 0.24 -9.19
N GLU A 507 -3.17 -0.66 -10.03
CA GLU A 507 -3.36 -2.07 -9.70
C GLU A 507 -2.30 -2.91 -10.43
N GLY A 508 -2.05 -4.10 -9.92
CA GLY A 508 -1.09 -5.03 -10.50
C GLY A 508 -1.71 -6.39 -10.74
N TRP A 509 -1.08 -7.16 -11.62
CA TRP A 509 -1.37 -8.57 -11.80
C TRP A 509 -0.37 -9.38 -11.00
N PHE A 510 -0.87 -10.38 -10.30
CA PHE A 510 -0.12 -11.23 -9.39
C PHE A 510 -0.51 -12.70 -9.61
N PHE A 511 0.30 -13.63 -9.10
CA PHE A 511 -0.10 -15.02 -9.02
C PHE A 511 0.33 -15.67 -7.71
N LYS A 512 -0.39 -16.70 -7.33
CA LYS A 512 0.02 -17.70 -6.33
C LYS A 512 -0.18 -19.10 -6.89
N ASP A 513 0.71 -20.01 -6.52
CA ASP A 513 0.54 -21.45 -6.78
C ASP A 513 -0.72 -21.95 -6.05
N LYS A 514 -1.52 -22.79 -6.70
CA LYS A 514 -2.74 -23.36 -6.10
C LYS A 514 -2.47 -24.23 -4.87
N LYS A 515 -1.24 -24.72 -4.72
CA LYS A 515 -0.83 -25.41 -3.49
C LYS A 515 -0.61 -24.47 -2.31
N LEU A 516 -0.39 -23.18 -2.55
CA LEU A 516 -0.22 -22.21 -1.50
C LEU A 516 -1.57 -21.85 -0.87
N ARG A 517 -1.71 -22.13 0.41
CA ARG A 517 -2.94 -21.90 1.18
C ARG A 517 -2.75 -20.79 2.21
N ASN A 518 -3.86 -20.18 2.59
CA ASN A 518 -3.93 -19.08 3.58
C ASN A 518 -3.08 -17.86 3.21
N TYR A 519 -2.69 -17.70 1.95
CA TYR A 519 -2.10 -16.47 1.49
C TYR A 519 -3.18 -15.51 0.98
N LYS A 520 -3.20 -14.30 1.52
CA LYS A 520 -3.95 -13.15 1.02
C LYS A 520 -2.99 -11.98 0.83
N PRO A 521 -3.08 -11.22 -0.27
CA PRO A 521 -2.28 -10.02 -0.43
C PRO A 521 -2.62 -8.99 0.65
N GLY A 522 -1.63 -8.24 1.10
CA GLY A 522 -1.83 -7.08 1.95
C GLY A 522 -2.52 -5.93 1.22
N LEU A 523 -2.98 -4.92 1.95
CA LEU A 523 -3.51 -3.68 1.35
C LEU A 523 -2.38 -2.74 0.89
N THR A 524 -1.17 -2.96 1.36
CA THR A 524 0.04 -2.35 0.83
C THR A 524 1.03 -3.42 0.39
N THR A 525 1.99 -3.07 -0.46
CA THR A 525 3.07 -3.98 -0.85
C THR A 525 4.00 -4.37 0.30
N TYR A 526 3.83 -3.76 1.46
CA TYR A 526 4.64 -4.02 2.66
C TYR A 526 3.98 -5.01 3.62
N ASP A 527 2.66 -5.17 3.54
CA ASP A 527 1.90 -5.96 4.50
C ASP A 527 1.85 -7.44 4.12
N ASN A 528 1.55 -8.28 5.13
CA ASN A 528 1.37 -9.73 5.02
C ASN A 528 2.56 -10.54 4.44
N ASN A 529 3.76 -9.95 4.43
CA ASN A 529 4.99 -10.63 3.97
C ASN A 529 5.65 -11.47 5.08
N THR A 530 5.01 -11.63 6.23
CA THR A 530 5.50 -12.49 7.33
C THR A 530 5.27 -13.98 7.06
N PHE A 531 4.32 -14.33 6.20
CA PHE A 531 3.95 -15.70 5.80
C PHE A 531 3.63 -16.66 6.95
N MET A 532 3.37 -16.16 8.16
CA MET A 532 3.24 -16.99 9.36
C MET A 532 2.08 -18.00 9.31
N LYS A 533 0.98 -17.67 8.63
CA LYS A 533 -0.20 -18.54 8.47
C LYS A 533 -0.23 -19.31 7.15
N VAL A 534 0.76 -19.07 6.29
CA VAL A 534 0.83 -19.70 4.96
C VAL A 534 1.31 -21.16 5.10
N TRP A 535 0.72 -22.04 4.29
CA TRP A 535 1.11 -23.45 4.24
C TRP A 535 0.96 -24.02 2.83
N ILE A 536 1.62 -25.14 2.56
CA ILE A 536 1.67 -25.79 1.24
C ILE A 536 0.85 -27.08 1.28
N ALA A 537 -0.18 -27.16 0.43
CA ALA A 537 -0.92 -28.40 0.18
C ALA A 537 -0.06 -29.38 -0.64
N GLN A 538 -0.27 -30.67 -0.42
CA GLN A 538 0.42 -31.73 -1.19
C GLN A 538 -0.15 -31.86 -2.60
#